data_e7b240b77c02a720f6ab86f27f0575c8
#
_entry.id   e7b240b77c02a720f6ab86f27f0575c8
#
_cell.length_a   1.000
_cell.length_b   1.000
_cell.length_c   1.000
_cell.angle_alpha   90.00
_cell.angle_beta   90.00
_cell.angle_gamma   90.00
#
_symmetry.space_group_name_H-M   'P 1'
#
loop_
_entity.id
_entity.type
_entity.pdbx_description
1 polymer ?
#
loop_
_entity_poly.entity_id
_entity_poly.type
_entity_poly.pdbx_seq_one_letter_code
_entity_poly.pdbx_strand_id
1 'polypeptide(L)'
;MTAMVPWFPIWGIRFHEPIIIHDLLGSLHEWRDSERWGLIGDGVVASENHAWTAWTALRRLESRGDSVARSPETEFMRIVGGTRQITEGIKRSGLGEGDSRAWLFYLPEESNGSPLHEMNISREYYNDLSDDAELLIGHLGGVLIPERPIPTISGLRKIKGSVGESEFVSLEEAFIVHLSNSVIN
;
A
#
# COMPACT_ATOMS: atom_id res chain seq x y z
N MET A 1 5.53 -27.07 7.86
CA MET A 1 4.40 -26.29 7.34
C MET A 1 4.85 -24.84 7.19
N THR A 2 4.96 -24.36 5.99
CA THR A 2 5.19 -22.94 5.76
C THR A 2 3.91 -22.19 6.16
N ALA A 3 3.99 -21.33 7.15
CA ALA A 3 2.84 -20.50 7.54
C ALA A 3 2.45 -19.67 6.32
N MET A 4 1.21 -19.84 5.87
CA MET A 4 0.72 -19.09 4.72
C MET A 4 0.44 -17.66 5.15
N VAL A 5 1.12 -16.68 4.54
CA VAL A 5 0.94 -15.26 4.80
C VAL A 5 -0.51 -14.87 4.49
N PRO A 6 -1.24 -14.23 5.41
CA PRO A 6 -2.60 -13.78 5.13
C PRO A 6 -2.61 -12.70 4.05
N TRP A 7 -3.70 -12.61 3.31
CA TRP A 7 -3.87 -11.53 2.36
C TRP A 7 -3.91 -10.18 3.08
N PHE A 8 -3.12 -9.26 2.56
CA PHE A 8 -3.20 -7.87 3.00
C PHE A 8 -4.52 -7.25 2.53
N PRO A 9 -5.16 -6.36 3.29
CA PRO A 9 -6.36 -5.65 2.86
C PRO A 9 -6.05 -4.67 1.71
N ILE A 10 -5.87 -5.20 0.51
CA ILE A 10 -5.58 -4.47 -0.72
C ILE A 10 -6.34 -5.12 -1.88
N TRP A 11 -6.96 -4.31 -2.70
CA TRP A 11 -7.84 -4.73 -3.80
C TRP A 11 -7.44 -4.02 -5.09
N GLY A 12 -7.31 -4.77 -6.17
CA GLY A 12 -7.02 -4.21 -7.48
C GLY A 12 -8.25 -3.52 -8.08
N ILE A 13 -8.01 -2.38 -8.71
CA ILE A 13 -9.04 -1.60 -9.39
C ILE A 13 -8.67 -1.45 -10.86
N ARG A 14 -9.66 -1.63 -11.73
CA ARG A 14 -9.64 -1.15 -13.10
C ARG A 14 -10.69 -0.06 -13.25
N PHE A 15 -10.27 1.12 -13.65
CA PHE A 15 -11.18 2.24 -13.86
C PHE A 15 -11.88 2.12 -15.22
N HIS A 16 -13.12 2.61 -15.30
CA HIS A 16 -13.91 2.63 -16.54
C HIS A 16 -13.30 3.59 -17.56
N GLU A 17 -12.71 4.68 -17.06
CA GLU A 17 -12.06 5.71 -17.87
C GLU A 17 -10.71 6.09 -17.25
N PRO A 18 -9.76 6.64 -18.03
CA PRO A 18 -8.52 7.17 -17.49
C PRO A 18 -8.79 8.18 -16.36
N ILE A 19 -8.08 8.06 -15.25
CA ILE A 19 -8.35 8.88 -14.07
C ILE A 19 -7.90 10.32 -14.23
N ILE A 20 -8.62 11.21 -13.55
CA ILE A 20 -8.20 12.55 -13.21
C ILE A 20 -7.92 12.53 -11.71
N ILE A 21 -6.66 12.69 -11.30
CA ILE A 21 -6.22 12.48 -9.92
C ILE A 21 -7.02 13.35 -8.94
N HIS A 22 -7.21 14.62 -9.26
CA HIS A 22 -7.94 15.55 -8.39
C HIS A 22 -9.36 15.06 -8.09
N ASP A 23 -10.09 14.61 -9.12
CA ASP A 23 -11.46 14.13 -8.99
C ASP A 23 -11.52 12.80 -8.24
N LEU A 24 -10.58 11.91 -8.52
CA LEU A 24 -10.49 10.60 -7.86
C LEU A 24 -10.20 10.75 -6.36
N LEU A 25 -9.24 11.58 -5.98
CA LEU A 25 -8.93 11.83 -4.57
C LEU A 25 -10.08 12.56 -3.87
N GLY A 26 -10.78 13.46 -4.55
CA GLY A 26 -12.00 14.08 -4.04
C GLY A 26 -13.07 13.04 -3.72
N SER A 27 -13.32 12.11 -4.63
CA SER A 27 -14.26 10.99 -4.41
C SER A 27 -13.81 10.07 -3.27
N LEU A 28 -12.53 9.75 -3.18
CA LEU A 28 -12.01 8.95 -2.08
C LEU A 28 -12.27 9.63 -0.72
N HIS A 29 -11.96 10.92 -0.61
CA HIS A 29 -12.17 11.68 0.63
C HIS A 29 -13.66 11.81 0.99
N GLU A 30 -14.54 11.89 0.00
CA GLU A 30 -15.99 11.97 0.22
C GLU A 30 -16.59 10.66 0.72
N TRP A 31 -16.16 9.54 0.17
CA TRP A 31 -16.80 8.24 0.37
C TRP A 31 -16.12 7.32 1.40
N ARG A 32 -14.85 7.56 1.75
CA ARG A 32 -14.17 6.78 2.79
C ARG A 32 -14.66 7.20 4.19
N ASP A 33 -14.82 6.25 5.05
CA ASP A 33 -15.18 6.46 6.45
C ASP A 33 -13.97 6.67 7.38
N SER A 34 -12.77 6.44 6.85
CA SER A 34 -11.52 6.53 7.61
C SER A 34 -10.33 6.88 6.72
N GLU A 35 -9.37 7.60 7.29
CA GLU A 35 -8.05 7.86 6.66
C GLU A 35 -7.16 6.62 6.58
N ARG A 36 -7.66 5.47 7.06
CA ARG A 36 -7.00 4.16 6.88
C ARG A 36 -7.21 3.59 5.47
N TRP A 37 -8.20 4.08 4.73
CA TRP A 37 -8.38 3.79 3.31
C TRP A 37 -7.53 4.71 2.46
N GLY A 38 -6.81 4.14 1.51
CA GLY A 38 -5.99 4.90 0.57
C GLY A 38 -5.87 4.24 -0.79
N LEU A 39 -5.33 4.98 -1.73
CA LEU A 39 -5.04 4.53 -3.09
C LEU A 39 -3.55 4.54 -3.33
N ILE A 40 -3.05 3.51 -4.01
CA ILE A 40 -1.65 3.37 -4.36
C ILE A 40 -1.52 2.91 -5.81
N GLY A 41 -0.43 3.29 -6.47
CA GLY A 41 -0.23 3.01 -7.88
C GLY A 41 -0.05 1.53 -8.21
N ASP A 42 -0.36 1.16 -9.44
CA ASP A 42 -0.14 -0.20 -9.93
C ASP A 42 1.37 -0.53 -9.94
N GLY A 43 1.70 -1.72 -9.50
CA GLY A 43 3.06 -2.24 -9.48
C GLY A 43 3.96 -1.79 -8.33
N VAL A 44 3.52 -0.88 -7.45
CA VAL A 44 4.36 -0.38 -6.35
C VAL A 44 4.32 -1.26 -5.10
N VAL A 45 3.31 -2.10 -4.95
CA VAL A 45 3.24 -3.16 -3.93
C VAL A 45 3.58 -4.48 -4.59
N ALA A 46 4.60 -5.16 -4.08
CA ALA A 46 5.16 -6.35 -4.72
C ALA A 46 4.46 -7.64 -4.33
N SER A 47 3.93 -7.72 -3.11
CA SER A 47 3.42 -8.97 -2.55
C SER A 47 2.70 -8.72 -1.23
N GLU A 48 2.08 -9.76 -0.70
CA GLU A 48 1.53 -9.74 0.65
C GLU A 48 2.62 -9.44 1.70
N ASN A 49 3.77 -10.09 1.59
CA ASN A 49 4.91 -9.86 2.49
C ASN A 49 5.40 -8.41 2.45
N HIS A 50 5.50 -7.83 1.26
CA HIS A 50 5.91 -6.44 1.08
C HIS A 50 4.91 -5.49 1.77
N ALA A 51 3.62 -5.69 1.54
CA ALA A 51 2.57 -4.87 2.14
C ALA A 51 2.56 -4.99 3.68
N TRP A 52 2.63 -6.21 4.22
CA TRP A 52 2.69 -6.41 5.67
C TRP A 52 3.95 -5.85 6.31
N THR A 53 5.08 -5.91 5.62
CA THR A 53 6.33 -5.31 6.09
C THR A 53 6.21 -3.78 6.17
N ALA A 54 5.65 -3.15 5.15
CA ALA A 54 5.37 -1.72 5.15
C ALA A 54 4.38 -1.32 6.26
N TRP A 55 3.31 -2.09 6.43
CA TRP A 55 2.34 -1.88 7.50
C TRP A 55 2.96 -2.03 8.89
N THR A 56 3.82 -3.00 9.10
CA THR A 56 4.54 -3.19 10.37
C THR A 56 5.41 -1.97 10.68
N ALA A 57 6.11 -1.43 9.68
CA ALA A 57 6.91 -0.20 9.82
C ALA A 57 6.01 0.99 10.20
N LEU A 58 4.86 1.14 9.54
CA LEU A 58 3.86 2.16 9.86
C LEU A 58 3.40 2.05 11.32
N ARG A 59 2.99 0.87 11.76
CA ARG A 59 2.50 0.67 13.12
C ARG A 59 3.56 0.98 14.18
N ARG A 60 4.82 0.69 13.90
CA ARG A 60 5.94 1.07 14.79
C ARG A 60 6.09 2.58 14.91
N LEU A 61 6.00 3.30 13.80
CA LEU A 61 6.06 4.76 13.80
C LEU A 61 4.88 5.36 14.55
N GLU A 62 3.67 4.87 14.29
CA GLU A 62 2.46 5.31 14.99
C GLU A 62 2.56 5.08 16.51
N SER A 63 3.03 3.91 16.95
CA SER A 63 3.16 3.59 18.37
C SER A 63 4.18 4.45 19.11
N ARG A 64 5.16 5.01 18.39
CA ARG A 64 6.19 5.89 18.95
C ARG A 64 5.85 7.37 18.81
N GLY A 65 4.82 7.71 18.05
CA GLY A 65 4.53 9.10 17.69
C GLY A 65 5.53 9.71 16.71
N ASP A 66 6.22 8.87 15.93
CA ASP A 66 7.31 9.27 15.03
C ASP A 66 6.86 9.36 13.54
N SER A 67 5.57 9.27 13.27
CA SER A 67 5.04 9.41 11.91
C SER A 67 5.42 10.76 11.33
N VAL A 68 5.91 10.75 10.10
CA VAL A 68 6.32 11.97 9.36
C VAL A 68 5.10 12.63 8.71
N ALA A 69 4.23 11.82 8.12
CA ALA A 69 2.98 12.29 7.53
C ALA A 69 1.86 12.40 8.58
N ARG A 70 0.89 13.25 8.28
CA ARG A 70 -0.25 13.48 9.19
C ARG A 70 -1.28 12.37 9.16
N SER A 71 -1.44 11.73 8.01
CA SER A 71 -2.42 10.66 7.82
C SER A 71 -1.75 9.32 7.58
N PRO A 72 -2.37 8.21 8.03
CA PRO A 72 -1.77 6.88 7.91
C PRO A 72 -1.58 6.45 6.46
N GLU A 73 -2.53 6.76 5.56
CA GLU A 73 -2.38 6.39 4.16
C GLU A 73 -1.19 7.09 3.49
N THR A 74 -0.96 8.35 3.81
CA THR A 74 0.18 9.09 3.28
C THR A 74 1.50 8.56 3.85
N GLU A 75 1.52 8.20 5.12
CA GLU A 75 2.70 7.59 5.76
C GLU A 75 3.01 6.22 5.16
N PHE A 76 1.99 5.40 4.91
CA PHE A 76 2.16 4.11 4.22
C PHE A 76 2.75 4.29 2.82
N MET A 77 2.23 5.25 2.04
CA MET A 77 2.76 5.56 0.70
C MET A 77 4.22 6.02 0.75
N ARG A 78 4.59 6.82 1.75
CA ARG A 78 5.98 7.25 1.97
C ARG A 78 6.90 6.05 2.24
N ILE A 79 6.46 5.14 3.10
CA ILE A 79 7.19 3.92 3.46
C ILE A 79 7.37 3.02 2.23
N VAL A 80 6.31 2.75 1.49
CA VAL A 80 6.36 1.96 0.25
C VAL A 80 7.27 2.61 -0.78
N GLY A 81 7.24 3.93 -0.90
CA GLY A 81 8.14 4.68 -1.76
C GLY A 81 9.62 4.65 -1.34
N GLY A 82 9.92 4.12 -0.14
CA GLY A 82 11.29 3.97 0.36
C GLY A 82 12.02 5.30 0.54
N THR A 83 11.33 6.31 1.04
CA THR A 83 11.87 7.65 1.22
C THR A 83 11.45 8.26 2.55
N ARG A 84 12.23 9.22 3.02
CA ARG A 84 11.93 9.99 4.23
C ARG A 84 11.06 11.22 3.95
N GLN A 85 10.92 11.60 2.68
CA GLN A 85 10.19 12.77 2.26
C GLN A 85 8.78 12.40 1.77
N ILE A 86 7.75 13.07 2.31
CA ILE A 86 6.35 12.82 1.99
C ILE A 86 6.07 13.03 0.50
N THR A 87 6.50 14.17 -0.04
CA THR A 87 6.27 14.52 -1.45
C THR A 87 6.88 13.49 -2.41
N GLU A 88 8.10 13.05 -2.12
CA GLU A 88 8.77 12.03 -2.92
C GLU A 88 8.09 10.67 -2.77
N GLY A 89 7.62 10.32 -1.59
CA GLY A 89 6.85 9.10 -1.33
C GLY A 89 5.57 9.05 -2.15
N ILE A 90 4.79 10.11 -2.14
CA ILE A 90 3.58 10.23 -2.94
C ILE A 90 3.89 10.14 -4.44
N LYS A 91 4.95 10.79 -4.89
CA LYS A 91 5.36 10.75 -6.30
C LYS A 91 5.74 9.34 -6.76
N ARG A 92 6.47 8.58 -5.93
CA ARG A 92 6.94 7.24 -6.26
C ARG A 92 5.83 6.18 -6.18
N SER A 93 5.00 6.24 -5.17
CA SER A 93 3.98 5.22 -4.89
C SER A 93 2.57 5.60 -5.31
N GLY A 94 2.33 6.86 -5.64
CA GLY A 94 1.01 7.35 -6.01
C GLY A 94 0.59 7.03 -7.43
N LEU A 95 -0.57 7.55 -7.78
CA LEU A 95 -1.18 7.42 -9.09
C LEU A 95 -0.63 8.46 -10.06
N GLY A 96 -0.60 8.11 -11.35
CA GLY A 96 -0.34 9.04 -12.45
C GLY A 96 -1.63 9.49 -13.13
N GLU A 97 -1.64 10.72 -13.66
CA GLU A 97 -2.77 11.18 -14.49
C GLU A 97 -2.98 10.25 -15.68
N GLY A 98 -4.22 9.87 -15.90
CA GLY A 98 -4.59 8.97 -16.98
C GLY A 98 -4.38 7.48 -16.69
N ASP A 99 -3.96 7.11 -15.49
CA ASP A 99 -3.85 5.70 -15.10
C ASP A 99 -5.21 5.00 -15.24
N SER A 100 -5.18 3.74 -15.66
CA SER A 100 -6.36 2.90 -15.79
C SER A 100 -6.50 1.88 -14.67
N ARG A 101 -5.45 1.71 -13.85
CA ARG A 101 -5.39 0.74 -12.76
C ARG A 101 -4.79 1.36 -11.51
N ALA A 102 -5.22 0.86 -10.37
CA ALA A 102 -4.69 1.22 -9.07
C ALA A 102 -4.96 0.11 -8.05
N TRP A 103 -4.52 0.31 -6.84
CA TRP A 103 -4.88 -0.52 -5.70
C TRP A 103 -5.54 0.35 -4.63
N LEU A 104 -6.67 -0.14 -4.12
CA LEU A 104 -7.29 0.37 -2.89
C LEU A 104 -6.74 -0.45 -1.73
N PHE A 105 -6.32 0.20 -0.66
CA PHE A 105 -5.85 -0.49 0.54
C PHE A 105 -6.54 0.03 1.79
N TYR A 106 -6.58 -0.82 2.81
CA TYR A 106 -6.98 -0.46 4.16
C TYR A 106 -5.86 -0.83 5.14
N LEU A 107 -5.57 0.06 6.07
CA LEU A 107 -4.49 -0.12 7.05
C LEU A 107 -5.06 -0.54 8.40
N PRO A 108 -4.97 -1.83 8.78
CA PRO A 108 -5.49 -2.29 10.05
C PRO A 108 -4.95 -1.53 11.27
N GLU A 109 -5.83 -1.27 12.23
CA GLU A 109 -5.49 -0.78 13.56
C GLU A 109 -5.65 -1.92 14.57
N GLU A 110 -4.67 -2.77 14.67
CA GLU A 110 -4.59 -3.68 15.80
C GLU A 110 -3.95 -2.95 16.98
N SER A 111 -4.70 -2.68 18.03
CA SER A 111 -4.28 -1.73 19.07
C SER A 111 -4.50 -2.20 20.50
N ASN A 112 -4.42 -3.46 20.78
CA ASN A 112 -4.64 -3.93 22.15
C ASN A 112 -3.38 -3.97 23.02
N GLY A 113 -2.39 -3.11 22.74
CA GLY A 113 -1.17 -3.04 23.54
C GLY A 113 -0.24 -4.25 23.38
N SER A 114 -0.58 -5.17 22.48
CA SER A 114 0.26 -6.33 22.19
C SER A 114 1.48 -5.89 21.37
N PRO A 115 2.67 -6.44 21.68
CA PRO A 115 3.84 -6.23 20.83
C PRO A 115 3.55 -6.64 19.39
N LEU A 116 4.11 -5.93 18.43
CA LEU A 116 3.88 -6.19 16.98
C LEU A 116 4.13 -7.63 16.54
N HIS A 117 5.07 -8.32 17.21
CA HIS A 117 5.38 -9.72 16.91
C HIS A 117 4.35 -10.73 17.45
N GLU A 118 3.44 -10.28 18.30
CA GLU A 118 2.34 -11.08 18.82
C GLU A 118 1.01 -10.78 18.10
N MET A 119 1.01 -9.84 17.17
CA MET A 119 -0.19 -9.49 16.43
C MET A 119 -0.58 -10.65 15.51
N ASN A 120 -1.74 -11.22 15.79
CA ASN A 120 -2.32 -12.27 14.98
C ASN A 120 -3.41 -11.67 14.10
N ILE A 121 -3.06 -11.32 12.86
CA ILE A 121 -4.04 -10.84 11.89
C ILE A 121 -4.70 -12.04 11.26
N SER A 122 -6.00 -12.17 11.47
CA SER A 122 -6.77 -13.28 10.94
C SER A 122 -6.86 -13.21 9.42
N ARG A 123 -6.92 -14.36 8.76
CA ARG A 123 -7.16 -14.45 7.30
C ARG A 123 -8.51 -13.86 6.90
N GLU A 124 -9.45 -13.84 7.83
CA GLU A 124 -10.79 -13.32 7.64
C GLU A 124 -10.82 -11.81 7.52
N TYR A 125 -9.79 -11.12 8.00
CA TYR A 125 -9.71 -9.67 7.98
C TYR A 125 -9.92 -9.06 6.58
N TYR A 126 -9.30 -9.67 5.58
CA TYR A 126 -9.52 -9.27 4.19
C TYR A 126 -10.98 -9.43 3.77
N ASN A 127 -11.60 -10.55 4.13
CA ASN A 127 -12.99 -10.83 3.77
C ASN A 127 -13.97 -9.88 4.46
N ASP A 128 -13.71 -9.55 5.72
CA ASP A 128 -14.56 -8.65 6.50
C ASP A 128 -14.63 -7.23 5.90
N LEU A 129 -13.56 -6.81 5.24
CA LEU A 129 -13.48 -5.49 4.59
C LEU A 129 -13.85 -5.50 3.11
N SER A 130 -14.04 -6.67 2.51
CA SER A 130 -14.21 -6.78 1.04
C SER A 130 -15.49 -6.12 0.53
N ASP A 131 -16.57 -6.18 1.26
CA ASP A 131 -17.84 -5.55 0.87
C ASP A 131 -17.71 -4.02 0.87
N ASP A 132 -17.07 -3.46 1.88
CA ASP A 132 -16.79 -2.03 1.96
C ASP A 132 -15.83 -1.58 0.85
N ALA A 133 -14.80 -2.39 0.58
CA ALA A 133 -13.86 -2.13 -0.49
C ALA A 133 -14.54 -2.11 -1.85
N GLU A 134 -15.39 -3.08 -2.14
CA GLU A 134 -16.10 -3.17 -3.42
C GLU A 134 -17.07 -2.00 -3.62
N LEU A 135 -17.77 -1.61 -2.56
CA LEU A 135 -18.63 -0.43 -2.57
C LEU A 135 -17.84 0.86 -2.84
N LEU A 136 -16.71 1.03 -2.16
CA LEU A 136 -15.85 2.20 -2.35
C LEU A 136 -15.27 2.23 -3.77
N ILE A 137 -14.81 1.09 -4.31
CA ILE A 137 -14.33 0.97 -5.69
C ILE A 137 -15.40 1.42 -6.69
N GLY A 138 -16.65 1.04 -6.47
CA GLY A 138 -17.79 1.50 -7.30
C GLY A 138 -17.93 3.02 -7.29
N HIS A 139 -17.82 3.66 -6.14
CA HIS A 139 -17.87 5.13 -6.01
C HIS A 139 -16.66 5.82 -6.68
N LEU A 140 -15.53 5.13 -6.76
CA LEU A 140 -14.33 5.63 -7.43
C LEU A 140 -14.37 5.48 -8.97
N GLY A 141 -15.43 4.92 -9.52
CA GLY A 141 -15.58 4.74 -10.97
C GLY A 141 -14.80 3.56 -11.53
N GLY A 142 -14.61 2.52 -10.75
CA GLY A 142 -13.89 1.33 -11.14
C GLY A 142 -14.62 0.03 -10.85
N VAL A 143 -13.98 -1.06 -11.22
CA VAL A 143 -14.39 -2.43 -10.89
C VAL A 143 -13.24 -3.14 -10.19
N LEU A 144 -13.59 -4.01 -9.24
CA LEU A 144 -12.65 -4.91 -8.59
C LEU A 144 -12.07 -5.88 -9.61
N ILE A 145 -10.75 -6.02 -9.62
CA ILE A 145 -10.07 -7.08 -10.35
C ILE A 145 -9.53 -8.13 -9.37
N PRO A 146 -9.77 -9.42 -9.64
CA PRO A 146 -9.42 -10.50 -8.72
C PRO A 146 -7.93 -10.89 -8.83
N GLU A 147 -7.05 -9.91 -8.68
CA GLU A 147 -5.61 -10.09 -8.73
C GLU A 147 -5.00 -9.83 -7.36
N ARG A 148 -3.84 -10.42 -7.10
CA ARG A 148 -3.03 -10.10 -5.94
C ARG A 148 -1.74 -9.41 -6.38
N PRO A 149 -1.12 -8.59 -5.51
CA PRO A 149 0.13 -7.92 -5.85
C PRO A 149 1.22 -8.92 -6.21
N ILE A 150 1.90 -8.66 -7.31
CA ILE A 150 3.08 -9.40 -7.76
C ILE A 150 4.23 -8.43 -8.02
N PRO A 151 5.48 -8.85 -7.76
CA PRO A 151 6.64 -8.01 -8.03
C PRO A 151 6.89 -7.88 -9.54
N THR A 152 7.14 -6.66 -9.99
CA THR A 152 7.49 -6.37 -11.38
C THR A 152 8.70 -5.45 -11.45
N ILE A 153 9.50 -5.57 -12.52
CA ILE A 153 10.64 -4.68 -12.76
C ILE A 153 10.17 -3.23 -12.96
N SER A 154 9.07 -3.03 -13.67
CA SER A 154 8.51 -1.69 -13.88
C SER A 154 8.05 -1.05 -12.58
N GLY A 155 7.45 -1.82 -11.68
CA GLY A 155 7.07 -1.35 -10.35
C GLY A 155 8.28 -0.96 -9.50
N LEU A 156 9.33 -1.77 -9.50
CA LEU A 156 10.56 -1.46 -8.79
C LEU A 156 11.23 -0.19 -9.34
N ARG A 157 11.27 -0.02 -10.65
CA ARG A 157 11.77 1.22 -11.27
C ARG A 157 10.99 2.45 -10.86
N LYS A 158 9.68 2.32 -10.73
CA LYS A 158 8.82 3.43 -10.31
C LYS A 158 9.19 3.95 -8.92
N ILE A 159 9.47 3.06 -7.97
CA ILE A 159 9.79 3.45 -6.59
C ILE A 159 11.28 3.71 -6.36
N LYS A 160 12.16 3.06 -7.09
CA LYS A 160 13.62 3.14 -6.89
C LYS A 160 14.33 4.04 -7.90
N GLY A 161 13.73 4.25 -9.08
CA GLY A 161 14.30 5.03 -10.19
C GLY A 161 15.19 4.21 -11.10
N SER A 162 16.29 3.65 -10.61
CA SER A 162 17.16 2.76 -11.37
C SER A 162 17.25 1.39 -10.73
N VAL A 163 17.16 0.35 -11.54
CA VAL A 163 17.38 -1.04 -11.12
C VAL A 163 18.75 -1.46 -11.64
N GLY A 164 19.73 -1.55 -10.73
CA GLY A 164 21.05 -2.10 -11.04
C GLY A 164 20.96 -3.61 -11.32
N GLU A 165 21.98 -4.16 -12.00
CA GLU A 165 22.08 -5.61 -12.17
C GLU A 165 22.25 -6.29 -10.82
N SER A 166 21.28 -7.10 -10.44
CA SER A 166 21.22 -8.17 -9.45
C SER A 166 22.12 -8.10 -8.20
N GLU A 167 21.84 -7.18 -7.29
CA GLU A 167 22.28 -7.31 -5.89
C GLU A 167 21.28 -8.11 -5.03
N PHE A 168 20.15 -8.54 -5.60
CA PHE A 168 19.05 -9.16 -4.88
C PHE A 168 18.80 -10.58 -5.35
N VAL A 169 18.47 -11.48 -4.41
CA VAL A 169 18.12 -12.87 -4.67
C VAL A 169 16.79 -12.98 -5.43
N SER A 170 15.85 -12.06 -5.15
CA SER A 170 14.55 -12.01 -5.81
C SER A 170 14.08 -10.57 -5.98
N LEU A 171 13.14 -10.40 -6.91
CA LEU A 171 12.53 -9.10 -7.14
C LEU A 171 11.72 -8.61 -5.92
N GLU A 172 11.02 -9.52 -5.25
CA GLU A 172 10.30 -9.23 -4.00
C GLU A 172 11.26 -8.71 -2.92
N GLU A 173 12.42 -9.36 -2.76
CA GLU A 173 13.43 -8.93 -1.80
C GLU A 173 13.92 -7.50 -2.08
N ALA A 174 14.09 -7.14 -3.35
CA ALA A 174 14.48 -5.79 -3.74
C ALA A 174 13.46 -4.74 -3.27
N PHE A 175 12.17 -5.02 -3.38
CA PHE A 175 11.12 -4.15 -2.84
C PHE A 175 11.18 -4.04 -1.31
N ILE A 176 11.35 -5.15 -0.62
CA ILE A 176 11.39 -5.18 0.85
C ILE A 176 12.63 -4.43 1.38
N VAL A 177 13.79 -4.65 0.77
CA VAL A 177 15.01 -3.91 1.14
C VAL A 177 14.86 -2.41 0.88
N HIS A 178 14.20 -2.03 -0.21
CA HIS A 178 13.96 -0.61 -0.52
C HIS A 178 13.12 0.10 0.54
N LEU A 179 12.20 -0.59 1.20
CA LEU A 179 11.42 -0.04 2.32
C LEU A 179 12.31 0.52 3.44
N SER A 180 13.44 -0.09 3.70
CA SER A 180 14.34 0.30 4.79
C SER A 180 14.83 1.75 4.66
N ASN A 181 14.90 2.28 3.44
CA ASN A 181 15.30 3.66 3.17
C ASN A 181 14.31 4.68 3.74
N SER A 182 13.09 4.27 4.05
CA SER A 182 12.08 5.15 4.66
C SER A 182 12.32 5.41 6.15
N VAL A 183 13.05 4.52 6.83
CA VAL A 183 13.19 4.48 8.30
C VAL A 183 14.66 4.54 8.78
N ILE A 184 15.63 4.36 7.90
CA ILE A 184 17.05 4.45 8.27
C ILE A 184 17.45 5.90 8.46
N ASN A 185 18.09 6.20 9.60
CA ASN A 185 18.68 7.50 9.94
C ASN A 185 20.03 7.70 9.25
#